data_99f7f76def7876b0dbc17be7edd31438
#
_entry.id   99f7f76def7876b0dbc17be7edd31438
#
_cell.length_a   1.000
_cell.length_b   1.000
_cell.length_c   1.000
_cell.angle_alpha   90.00
_cell.angle_beta   90.00
_cell.angle_gamma   90.00
#
_symmetry.space_group_name_H-M   'P 1'
#
loop_
_entity.id
_entity.type
_entity.pdbx_description
1 polymer ?
#
loop_
_entity_poly.entity_id
_entity_poly.type
_entity_poly.pdbx_seq_one_letter_code
_entity_poly.pdbx_strand_id
1 'polypeptide(L)'
;MKSQQPTLAQALRIKRMARGVLTPIKRTKDGKTFYCLQYGRGGRHVSKYVPAEQAEAYREATENYRAFMDAVNAYVDDLTEKTARTIGKEAERCKRKAKALKSASSGSRRG
;
A
#
# COMPACT_ATOMS: atom_id res chain seq x y z
N MET A 1 6.65 -5.41 22.40
CA MET A 1 6.08 -5.50 22.18
C MET A 1 5.59 -5.53 20.99
N LYS A 2 5.15 -5.67 20.62
CA LYS A 2 4.85 -5.74 19.52
C LYS A 2 4.40 -4.67 18.93
N SER A 3 4.96 -4.24 18.04
CA SER A 3 4.58 -3.11 17.50
C SER A 3 3.42 -3.43 16.68
N GLN A 4 2.39 -2.77 16.87
CA GLN A 4 1.31 -2.99 16.10
C GLN A 4 1.23 -2.03 15.01
N GLN A 5 0.81 -2.44 13.84
CA GLN A 5 0.54 -1.53 12.77
C GLN A 5 -0.58 -0.62 13.14
N PRO A 6 -0.52 0.65 12.80
CA PRO A 6 -1.64 1.55 13.04
C PRO A 6 -2.82 1.15 12.17
N THR A 7 -4.01 1.44 12.66
CA THR A 7 -5.19 1.23 11.84
C THR A 7 -5.20 2.28 10.73
N LEU A 8 -6.03 2.05 9.73
CA LEU A 8 -6.11 3.03 8.65
C LEU A 8 -6.54 4.39 9.17
N ALA A 9 -7.47 4.42 10.11
CA ALA A 9 -7.91 5.68 10.69
C ALA A 9 -6.75 6.41 11.35
N GLN A 10 -5.91 5.68 12.08
CA GLN A 10 -4.75 6.27 12.71
C GLN A 10 -3.74 6.73 11.67
N ALA A 11 -3.56 5.94 10.62
CA ALA A 11 -2.61 6.28 9.58
C ALA A 11 -3.02 7.54 8.84
N LEU A 12 -4.32 7.77 8.69
CA LEU A 12 -4.80 8.96 8.01
C LEU A 12 -4.55 10.23 8.80
N ARG A 13 -4.19 10.11 10.07
CA ARG A 13 -3.85 11.27 10.87
C ARG A 13 -2.41 11.69 10.74
N ILE A 14 -1.60 10.88 10.08
CA ILE A 14 -0.20 11.22 9.88
C ILE A 14 -0.14 12.46 9.00
N LYS A 15 0.56 13.47 9.47
CA LYS A 15 0.67 14.72 8.74
C LYS A 15 2.01 14.94 8.06
N ARG A 16 3.03 14.26 8.52
CA ARG A 16 4.35 14.40 7.93
C ARG A 16 4.81 13.05 7.43
N MET A 17 5.01 12.93 6.16
CA MET A 17 5.56 11.71 5.62
C MET A 17 6.34 12.04 4.35
N ALA A 18 7.33 11.25 4.06
CA ALA A 18 8.12 11.42 2.86
C ALA A 18 8.29 10.05 2.23
N ARG A 19 7.99 9.98 0.95
CA ARG A 19 8.16 8.74 0.21
C ARG A 19 9.66 8.51 0.01
N GLY A 20 10.10 7.28 0.16
CA GLY A 20 11.44 6.96 -0.21
C GLY A 20 12.28 6.38 0.90
N VAL A 21 13.54 6.24 0.61
CA VAL A 21 14.51 5.68 1.52
C VAL A 21 15.59 6.71 1.77
N LEU A 22 15.89 6.95 3.02
CA LEU A 22 16.94 7.88 3.39
C LEU A 22 18.25 7.10 3.54
N THR A 23 19.23 7.44 2.74
CA THR A 23 20.48 6.71 2.71
C THR A 23 21.63 7.66 3.01
N PRO A 24 22.55 7.29 3.91
CA PRO A 24 23.74 8.12 4.10
C PRO A 24 24.63 8.02 2.86
N ILE A 25 25.13 9.15 2.40
CA ILE A 25 25.95 9.15 1.23
C ILE A 25 27.40 9.12 1.56
N LYS A 26 27.85 10.08 2.32
CA LYS A 26 29.26 10.22 2.45
C LYS A 26 29.60 11.18 3.57
N ARG A 27 30.71 10.95 4.22
CA ARG A 27 31.17 11.86 5.23
C ARG A 27 32.12 12.85 4.58
N THR A 28 31.97 14.09 4.98
CA THR A 28 32.93 15.08 4.54
C THR A 28 34.17 14.97 5.40
N LYS A 29 35.17 15.72 5.06
CA LYS A 29 36.37 15.76 5.87
C LYS A 29 36.10 16.25 7.27
N ASP A 30 35.05 17.04 7.42
CA ASP A 30 34.66 17.54 8.72
C ASP A 30 33.93 16.50 9.55
N GLY A 31 33.74 15.32 9.02
CA GLY A 31 33.03 14.29 9.75
C GLY A 31 31.55 14.34 9.62
N LYS A 32 31.04 15.21 8.77
CA LYS A 32 29.60 15.32 8.57
C LYS A 32 29.14 14.30 7.55
N THR A 33 27.95 13.81 7.79
CA THR A 33 27.35 12.84 6.89
C THR A 33 26.24 13.51 6.11
N PHE A 34 26.24 13.30 4.81
CA PHE A 34 25.13 13.73 3.97
C PHE A 34 24.21 12.59 3.77
N TYR A 35 22.98 12.91 3.48
CA TYR A 35 21.96 11.90 3.22
C TYR A 35 21.30 12.16 1.89
N CYS A 36 20.74 11.11 1.34
CA CYS A 36 20.04 11.20 0.08
C CYS A 36 18.70 10.51 0.25
N LEU A 37 17.63 11.21 -0.09
CA LEU A 37 16.31 10.62 -0.10
C LEU A 37 16.03 10.18 -1.52
N GLN A 38 15.85 8.88 -1.69
CA GLN A 38 15.63 8.30 -3.02
C GLN A 38 14.24 7.72 -3.11
N TYR A 39 13.53 8.06 -4.15
CA TYR A 39 12.19 7.53 -4.33
C TYR A 39 11.84 7.52 -5.81
N GLY A 40 10.80 6.77 -6.13
CA GLY A 40 10.29 6.72 -7.49
C GLY A 40 9.08 7.63 -7.63
N ARG A 41 8.99 8.27 -8.77
CA ARG A 41 7.86 9.13 -9.03
C ARG A 41 7.58 9.13 -10.52
N GLY A 42 6.39 8.70 -10.89
CA GLY A 42 6.02 8.69 -12.28
C GLY A 42 6.94 7.85 -13.14
N GLY A 43 7.44 6.75 -12.61
CA GLY A 43 8.35 5.91 -13.36
C GLY A 43 9.78 6.39 -13.35
N ARG A 44 10.06 7.46 -12.66
CA ARG A 44 11.39 8.01 -12.61
C ARG A 44 11.99 7.86 -11.23
N HIS A 45 13.31 7.73 -11.21
CA HIS A 45 14.03 7.68 -9.95
C HIS A 45 14.44 9.11 -9.58
N VAL A 46 14.07 9.52 -8.37
CA VAL A 46 14.36 10.85 -7.89
C VAL A 46 15.27 10.75 -6.68
N SER A 47 16.32 11.57 -6.66
CA SER A 47 17.21 11.65 -5.54
C SER A 47 17.22 13.07 -5.02
N LYS A 48 17.10 13.23 -3.73
CA LYS A 48 17.09 14.53 -3.12
C LYS A 48 18.13 14.59 -2.04
N TYR A 49 18.96 15.62 -2.08
CA TYR A 49 19.98 15.82 -1.07
C TYR A 49 19.32 16.24 0.25
N VAL A 50 19.75 15.66 1.35
CA VAL A 50 19.23 15.98 2.67
C VAL A 50 20.39 16.34 3.57
N PRO A 51 20.44 17.58 4.04
CA PRO A 51 21.49 17.96 4.98
C PRO A 51 21.39 17.20 6.27
N ALA A 52 22.50 17.07 6.97
CA ALA A 52 22.55 16.30 8.20
C ALA A 52 21.56 16.80 9.24
N GLU A 53 21.36 18.11 9.30
CA GLU A 53 20.47 18.66 10.32
C GLU A 53 19.00 18.38 10.02
N GLN A 54 18.69 17.96 8.80
CA GLN A 54 17.32 17.60 8.44
C GLN A 54 17.12 16.10 8.38
N ALA A 55 18.19 15.35 8.58
CA ALA A 55 18.13 13.90 8.39
C ALA A 55 17.16 13.25 9.35
N GLU A 56 17.13 13.70 10.59
CA GLU A 56 16.25 13.10 11.57
C GLU A 56 14.79 13.33 11.22
N ALA A 57 14.47 14.53 10.76
CA ALA A 57 13.11 14.82 10.37
C ALA A 57 12.69 13.97 9.18
N TYR A 58 13.60 13.78 8.22
CA TYR A 58 13.27 12.94 7.07
C TYR A 58 13.18 11.47 7.46
N ARG A 59 14.00 11.05 8.43
CA ARG A 59 13.91 9.68 8.91
C ARG A 59 12.54 9.42 9.50
N GLU A 60 12.06 10.32 10.32
CA GLU A 60 10.74 10.21 10.89
C GLU A 60 9.67 10.22 9.80
N ALA A 61 9.81 11.12 8.84
CA ALA A 61 8.83 11.24 7.78
C ALA A 61 8.77 9.98 6.91
N THR A 62 9.93 9.37 6.63
CA THR A 62 9.94 8.15 5.83
C THR A 62 9.39 6.97 6.61
N GLU A 63 9.63 6.93 7.91
CA GLU A 63 9.04 5.88 8.74
C GLU A 63 7.54 6.04 8.80
N ASN A 64 7.07 7.26 8.88
CA ASN A 64 5.63 7.52 8.87
C ASN A 64 5.01 7.09 7.54
N TYR A 65 5.70 7.36 6.46
CA TYR A 65 5.20 6.93 5.16
C TYR A 65 5.10 5.40 5.10
N ARG A 66 6.12 4.72 5.62
CA ARG A 66 6.12 3.27 5.61
C ARG A 66 4.98 2.73 6.46
N ALA A 67 4.79 3.31 7.64
CA ALA A 67 3.69 2.88 8.51
C ALA A 67 2.34 3.13 7.84
N PHE A 68 2.22 4.27 7.15
CA PHE A 68 1.00 4.58 6.44
C PHE A 68 0.73 3.56 5.35
N MET A 69 1.76 3.23 4.56
CA MET A 69 1.58 2.27 3.48
C MET A 69 1.29 0.87 4.00
N ASP A 70 1.89 0.50 5.12
CA ASP A 70 1.60 -0.79 5.71
C ASP A 70 0.13 -0.88 6.13
N ALA A 71 -0.38 0.20 6.71
CA ALA A 71 -1.79 0.22 7.12
C ALA A 71 -2.72 0.18 5.92
N VAL A 72 -2.36 0.91 4.87
CA VAL A 72 -3.16 0.91 3.64
C VAL A 72 -3.15 -0.48 3.01
N ASN A 73 -1.98 -1.10 2.95
CA ASN A 73 -1.87 -2.42 2.33
C ASN A 73 -2.65 -3.46 3.13
N ALA A 74 -2.61 -3.36 4.46
CA ALA A 74 -3.37 -4.29 5.29
C ALA A 74 -4.87 -4.12 5.05
N TYR A 75 -5.32 -2.88 4.92
CA TYR A 75 -6.72 -2.62 4.63
C TYR A 75 -7.10 -3.18 3.26
N VAL A 76 -6.25 -2.94 2.27
CA VAL A 76 -6.53 -3.43 0.92
C VAL A 76 -6.57 -4.94 0.89
N ASP A 77 -5.63 -5.59 1.59
CA ASP A 77 -5.60 -7.04 1.63
C ASP A 77 -6.89 -7.59 2.25
N ASP A 78 -7.31 -6.99 3.36
CA ASP A 78 -8.51 -7.43 4.02
C ASP A 78 -9.74 -7.26 3.14
N LEU A 79 -9.82 -6.10 2.50
CA LEU A 79 -10.95 -5.83 1.62
C LEU A 79 -10.91 -6.72 0.39
N THR A 80 -9.72 -7.00 -0.11
CA THR A 80 -9.57 -7.88 -1.26
C THR A 80 -10.11 -9.28 -0.95
N GLU A 81 -9.80 -9.79 0.23
CA GLU A 81 -10.30 -11.10 0.60
C GLU A 81 -11.81 -11.09 0.74
N LYS A 82 -12.34 -10.06 1.35
CA LYS A 82 -13.79 -9.96 1.49
C LYS A 82 -14.47 -9.85 0.14
N THR A 83 -13.87 -9.07 -0.74
CA THR A 83 -14.41 -8.90 -2.08
C THR A 83 -14.37 -10.21 -2.84
N ALA A 84 -13.30 -10.95 -2.72
CA ALA A 84 -13.19 -12.24 -3.41
C ALA A 84 -14.29 -13.20 -2.95
N ARG A 85 -14.55 -13.21 -1.65
CA ARG A 85 -15.61 -14.06 -1.13
C ARG A 85 -16.96 -13.62 -1.65
N THR A 86 -17.19 -12.32 -1.69
CA THR A 86 -18.46 -11.79 -2.18
C THR A 86 -18.65 -12.11 -3.66
N ILE A 87 -17.60 -11.89 -4.44
CA ILE A 87 -17.69 -12.19 -5.86
C ILE A 87 -17.91 -13.68 -6.07
N GLY A 88 -17.24 -14.51 -5.29
CA GLY A 88 -17.43 -15.94 -5.38
C GLY A 88 -18.88 -16.35 -5.11
N LYS A 89 -19.46 -15.75 -4.08
CA LYS A 89 -20.86 -16.05 -3.78
C LYS A 89 -21.80 -15.56 -4.87
N GLU A 90 -21.50 -14.39 -5.41
CA GLU A 90 -22.32 -13.86 -6.48
C GLU A 90 -22.23 -14.74 -7.71
N ALA A 91 -21.04 -15.22 -8.02
CA ALA A 91 -20.86 -16.09 -9.15
C ALA A 91 -21.62 -17.39 -8.97
N GLU A 92 -21.57 -17.94 -7.77
CA GLU A 92 -22.32 -19.15 -7.48
C GLU A 92 -23.80 -18.93 -7.61
N ARG A 93 -24.27 -17.81 -7.11
CA ARG A 93 -25.68 -17.47 -7.19
C ARG A 93 -26.09 -17.33 -8.65
N CYS A 94 -25.26 -16.70 -9.47
CA CYS A 94 -25.54 -16.57 -10.88
C CYS A 94 -25.57 -17.93 -11.57
N LYS A 95 -24.66 -18.79 -11.21
CA LYS A 95 -24.62 -20.12 -11.77
C LYS A 95 -25.90 -20.89 -11.46
N ARG A 96 -26.32 -20.84 -10.20
CA ARG A 96 -27.55 -21.53 -9.82
C ARG A 96 -28.72 -20.99 -10.57
N LYS A 97 -28.79 -19.68 -10.70
CA LYS A 97 -29.88 -19.05 -11.39
C LYS A 97 -29.90 -19.46 -12.86
N ALA A 98 -28.73 -19.43 -13.48
CA ALA A 98 -28.62 -19.81 -14.88
C ALA A 98 -29.02 -21.27 -15.07
N LYS A 99 -28.61 -22.11 -14.16
CA LYS A 99 -28.93 -23.51 -14.23
C LYS A 99 -30.42 -23.74 -14.09
N ALA A 100 -31.03 -23.04 -13.16
CA ALA A 100 -32.45 -23.15 -12.95
C ALA A 100 -33.22 -22.68 -14.18
N LEU A 101 -32.78 -21.59 -14.78
CA LEU A 101 -33.41 -21.09 -15.97
C LEU A 101 -33.26 -22.04 -17.12
N LYS A 102 -32.14 -22.65 -17.26
CA LYS A 102 -31.91 -23.61 -18.29
C LYS A 102 -32.83 -24.79 -18.12
N SER A 103 -32.94 -25.28 -16.92
CA SER A 103 -33.80 -26.38 -16.63
C SER A 103 -35.24 -26.04 -16.96
N ALA A 104 -35.64 -24.85 -16.57
CA ALA A 104 -37.01 -24.44 -16.77
C ALA A 104 -37.31 -24.25 -18.24
N SER A 105 -36.36 -23.74 -18.97
CA SER A 105 -36.68 -23.49 -20.37
C SER A 105 -36.35 -24.65 -21.27
N SER A 106 -36.05 -25.73 -20.78
CA SER A 106 -35.82 -26.86 -21.48
C SER A 106 -35.75 -26.72 -22.93
N GLY A 107 -35.34 -26.94 -23.64
CA GLY A 107 -35.25 -26.82 -24.95
C GLY A 107 -34.38 -25.85 -25.51
N SER A 108 -34.11 -25.08 -24.87
CA SER A 108 -33.37 -24.06 -25.42
C SER A 108 -32.08 -24.50 -25.71
N ARG A 109 -31.65 -24.61 -26.55
CA ARG A 109 -30.57 -24.92 -26.70
C ARG A 109 -29.68 -24.32 -26.89
N ARG A 110 -29.26 -24.11 -27.01
CA ARG A 110 -28.39 -23.77 -27.08
C ARG A 110 -27.80 -23.26 -27.19
N GLY A 111 -27.63 -23.11 -27.12
CA GLY A 111 -26.78 -22.60 -27.21
C GLY A 111 -26.11 -22.14 -26.91
#